data_3a73a4ad9e4b624ea0b756457c265048
#
_entry.id   3a73a4ad9e4b624ea0b756457c265048
#
_cell.length_a   1.000
_cell.length_b   1.000
_cell.length_c   1.000
_cell.angle_alpha   90.00
_cell.angle_beta   90.00
_cell.angle_gamma   90.00
#
_symmetry.space_group_name_H-M   'P 1'
#
loop_
_entity.id
_entity.type
_entity.pdbx_description
1 polymer ?
#
loop_
_entity_poly.entity_id
_entity_poly.type
_entity_poly.pdbx_seq_one_letter_code
_entity_poly.pdbx_strand_id
1 'polypeptide(L)'
;MAGIHATDWSWSTLLVDVDNDGYKDLFVSNGIYRRPNDLDYLEYIKSNEIQLDIGSRTSQTNPTPIDIEKLAEIVERMPSVPLSNYILQSRADLTFKNRANDWGMHELGFSSGAAYADLNNDGGMDLVVNNTNSTASIYKNLLYKSNENLSTGNKYLKVKLRGKAPNTFGIGAKVLVYSGNKLFFQELNLTRGFQSSVEPVMNFGLGNIDNIDSLQVIWPTGEYQVLSKVNINQSITLNQGEAENHYLYEKRVNDTTLFQDVSDQIEIEYKHQENTFLEFNREPFIPHFISMEGPACDAADVNNDGLSDLFLGGGKHQPAGIYLQNDEGNFIAVPDSALIRDSRSEGVDAVFFHANQDQFLDLYVANGGNEYFAKMEPLKDCLYFGTGNGYFRKDGSALPEIYANSACVKPVDIDQDGDIDLFVGSRSVPREYGTIPQSYLLLNDGNGNFTDETLARAPALSSCGMVTDAIWVDLNSDSYKDLVMVGEWMPIRIFYNFAGELMEVTEKYGLENTQGWWNTVSAEDLNK
;
A
#
# COMPACT_ATOMS: atom_id res chain seq x y z
N MET A 1 14.34 2.41 15.06
CA MET A 1 14.01 1.37 14.05
C MET A 1 14.07 0.00 14.70
N ALA A 2 13.19 -0.92 14.33
CA ALA A 2 13.08 -2.25 14.95
C ALA A 2 14.31 -3.17 14.72
N GLY A 3 15.21 -2.85 13.80
CA GLY A 3 16.41 -3.65 13.49
C GLY A 3 16.16 -4.87 12.59
N ILE A 4 15.05 -4.87 11.83
CA ILE A 4 14.60 -6.00 11.00
C ILE A 4 14.39 -5.62 9.52
N HIS A 5 15.02 -4.56 9.05
CA HIS A 5 14.73 -3.93 7.76
C HIS A 5 15.23 -4.69 6.54
N ALA A 6 16.16 -5.62 6.67
CA ALA A 6 16.69 -6.40 5.55
C ALA A 6 17.26 -7.75 6.00
N THR A 7 16.96 -8.79 5.23
CA THR A 7 17.47 -10.15 5.43
C THR A 7 17.94 -10.83 4.13
N ASP A 8 18.09 -10.09 3.03
CA ASP A 8 18.38 -10.57 1.66
C ASP A 8 17.14 -11.24 1.03
N TRP A 9 17.11 -12.55 0.80
CA TRP A 9 16.00 -13.26 0.14
C TRP A 9 15.20 -14.08 1.15
N SER A 10 14.23 -13.44 1.76
CA SER A 10 13.41 -14.04 2.83
C SER A 10 12.22 -14.83 2.28
N TRP A 11 11.92 -15.98 2.92
CA TRP A 11 10.79 -16.84 2.59
C TRP A 11 9.80 -17.00 3.75
N SER A 12 10.13 -17.90 4.68
CA SER A 12 9.31 -18.12 5.88
C SER A 12 9.61 -17.09 6.95
N THR A 13 8.56 -16.44 7.44
CA THR A 13 8.60 -15.55 8.60
C THR A 13 7.73 -16.15 9.69
N LEU A 14 8.33 -16.49 10.84
CA LEU A 14 7.63 -17.11 11.97
C LEU A 14 7.80 -16.23 13.23
N LEU A 15 6.68 -15.82 13.81
CA LEU A 15 6.63 -15.18 15.12
C LEU A 15 6.38 -16.25 16.18
N VAL A 16 7.40 -16.58 16.95
CA VAL A 16 7.39 -17.63 17.98
C VAL A 16 8.21 -17.18 19.19
N ASP A 17 7.75 -17.46 20.38
CA ASP A 17 8.48 -17.18 21.62
C ASP A 17 9.38 -18.41 21.91
N VAL A 18 10.65 -18.32 21.50
CA VAL A 18 11.57 -19.47 21.58
C VAL A 18 12.27 -19.58 22.93
N ASP A 19 12.36 -18.50 23.70
CA ASP A 19 12.96 -18.49 25.03
C ASP A 19 11.92 -18.39 26.16
N ASN A 20 10.63 -18.44 25.83
CA ASN A 20 9.48 -18.40 26.72
C ASN A 20 9.46 -17.18 27.66
N ASP A 21 10.01 -16.06 27.23
CA ASP A 21 10.05 -14.82 28.04
C ASP A 21 8.72 -14.02 28.00
N GLY A 22 7.79 -14.42 27.14
CA GLY A 22 6.47 -13.82 26.97
C GLY A 22 6.37 -12.86 25.78
N TYR A 23 7.47 -12.65 25.05
CA TYR A 23 7.51 -11.84 23.85
C TYR A 23 7.80 -12.71 22.62
N LYS A 24 7.23 -12.36 21.47
CA LYS A 24 7.44 -13.12 20.25
C LYS A 24 8.76 -12.74 19.60
N ASP A 25 9.62 -13.73 19.39
CA ASP A 25 10.81 -13.64 18.56
C ASP A 25 10.45 -13.83 17.09
N LEU A 26 11.36 -13.45 16.21
CA LEU A 26 11.16 -13.53 14.78
C LEU A 26 12.20 -14.46 14.15
N PHE A 27 11.77 -15.58 13.57
CA PHE A 27 12.59 -16.41 12.72
C PHE A 27 12.33 -16.09 11.26
N VAL A 28 13.39 -15.97 10.42
CA VAL A 28 13.30 -15.75 8.99
C VAL A 28 14.21 -16.73 8.26
N SER A 29 13.61 -17.59 7.41
CA SER A 29 14.38 -18.42 6.50
C SER A 29 14.88 -17.60 5.32
N ASN A 30 16.09 -17.88 4.84
CA ASN A 30 16.78 -17.01 3.92
C ASN A 30 17.50 -17.77 2.81
N GLY A 31 17.70 -17.09 1.67
CA GLY A 31 18.47 -17.55 0.54
C GLY A 31 17.64 -18.09 -0.62
N ILE A 32 18.13 -17.87 -1.82
CA ILE A 32 17.63 -18.46 -3.07
C ILE A 32 18.75 -19.21 -3.77
N TYR A 33 18.45 -20.43 -4.22
CA TYR A 33 19.47 -21.29 -4.83
C TYR A 33 20.11 -20.70 -6.10
N ARG A 34 19.33 -19.97 -6.90
CA ARG A 34 19.79 -19.27 -8.10
C ARG A 34 19.31 -17.82 -8.04
N ARG A 35 20.20 -16.86 -8.24
CA ARG A 35 19.91 -15.41 -8.16
C ARG A 35 19.62 -14.83 -9.53
N PRO A 36 18.34 -14.68 -9.94
CA PRO A 36 17.99 -14.13 -11.25
C PRO A 36 18.21 -12.61 -11.36
N ASN A 37 18.30 -11.91 -10.23
CA ASN A 37 18.48 -10.46 -10.13
C ASN A 37 19.95 -10.03 -9.92
N ASP A 38 20.90 -10.94 -10.09
CA ASP A 38 22.32 -10.60 -10.06
C ASP A 38 22.70 -9.73 -11.27
N LEU A 39 23.39 -8.61 -11.03
CA LEU A 39 23.67 -7.63 -12.08
C LEU A 39 24.58 -8.18 -13.18
N ASP A 40 25.62 -8.93 -12.82
CA ASP A 40 26.54 -9.53 -13.79
C ASP A 40 25.81 -10.59 -14.64
N TYR A 41 24.90 -11.34 -14.02
CA TYR A 41 24.05 -12.28 -14.73
C TYR A 41 23.05 -11.59 -15.66
N LEU A 42 22.46 -10.48 -15.23
CA LEU A 42 21.57 -9.68 -16.08
C LEU A 42 22.30 -9.05 -17.27
N GLU A 43 23.53 -8.60 -17.09
CA GLU A 43 24.37 -8.13 -18.20
C GLU A 43 24.70 -9.26 -19.18
N TYR A 44 25.03 -10.44 -18.67
CA TYR A 44 25.25 -11.63 -19.48
C TYR A 44 24.01 -11.98 -20.34
N ILE A 45 22.80 -12.00 -19.76
CA ILE A 45 21.57 -12.27 -20.50
C ILE A 45 21.27 -11.17 -21.55
N LYS A 46 21.61 -9.93 -21.26
CA LYS A 46 21.44 -8.81 -22.19
C LYS A 46 22.49 -8.77 -23.30
N SER A 47 23.51 -9.61 -23.25
CA SER A 47 24.53 -9.66 -24.30
C SER A 47 23.91 -10.00 -25.65
N ASN A 48 24.45 -9.39 -26.73
CA ASN A 48 23.92 -9.54 -28.10
C ASN A 48 23.87 -11.00 -28.56
N GLU A 49 24.77 -11.86 -28.07
CA GLU A 49 24.80 -13.27 -28.44
C GLU A 49 23.57 -14.03 -27.96
N ILE A 50 23.11 -13.77 -26.72
CA ILE A 50 21.93 -14.43 -26.13
C ILE A 50 20.64 -13.82 -26.66
N GLN A 51 20.58 -12.50 -26.81
CA GLN A 51 19.41 -11.80 -27.35
C GLN A 51 19.14 -12.17 -28.82
N LEU A 52 20.16 -12.30 -29.64
CA LEU A 52 20.03 -12.75 -31.03
C LEU A 52 19.48 -14.17 -31.12
N ASP A 53 19.89 -15.05 -30.21
CA ASP A 53 19.43 -16.44 -30.20
C ASP A 53 17.97 -16.57 -29.70
N ILE A 54 17.58 -15.82 -28.68
CA ILE A 54 16.19 -15.76 -28.20
C ILE A 54 15.28 -15.01 -29.19
N GLY A 55 15.72 -13.85 -29.69
CA GLY A 55 14.94 -13.01 -30.61
C GLY A 55 14.69 -13.65 -31.98
N SER A 56 15.63 -14.42 -32.50
CA SER A 56 15.44 -15.14 -33.78
C SER A 56 14.37 -16.23 -33.71
N ARG A 57 14.06 -16.72 -32.51
CA ARG A 57 13.09 -17.79 -32.26
C ARG A 57 11.67 -17.27 -31.99
N THR A 58 11.52 -16.06 -31.45
CA THR A 58 10.20 -15.46 -31.17
C THR A 58 9.54 -14.83 -32.38
N SER A 59 10.30 -14.57 -33.47
CA SER A 59 9.80 -13.95 -34.69
C SER A 59 9.33 -14.95 -35.76
N GLN A 60 9.45 -16.26 -35.52
CA GLN A 60 9.04 -17.28 -36.51
C GLN A 60 7.60 -17.74 -36.26
N THR A 61 6.83 -17.88 -37.34
CA THR A 61 5.46 -18.44 -37.35
C THR A 61 5.37 -19.91 -36.91
N ASN A 62 6.50 -20.63 -36.87
CA ASN A 62 6.65 -21.95 -36.26
C ASN A 62 7.84 -21.90 -35.30
N PRO A 63 7.62 -21.76 -33.98
CA PRO A 63 8.71 -21.76 -33.00
C PRO A 63 9.42 -23.13 -33.03
N THR A 64 10.71 -23.11 -33.33
CA THR A 64 11.57 -24.29 -33.10
C THR A 64 11.53 -24.68 -31.64
N PRO A 65 11.56 -25.98 -31.27
CA PRO A 65 11.64 -26.39 -29.88
C PRO A 65 12.77 -25.64 -29.18
N ILE A 66 12.47 -25.07 -28.01
CA ILE A 66 13.48 -24.43 -27.16
C ILE A 66 14.55 -25.50 -26.87
N ASP A 67 15.80 -25.16 -27.15
CA ASP A 67 16.93 -26.03 -26.82
C ASP A 67 17.07 -26.08 -25.30
N ILE A 68 16.55 -27.14 -24.71
CA ILE A 68 16.50 -27.35 -23.25
C ILE A 68 17.92 -27.37 -22.66
N GLU A 69 18.91 -27.89 -23.41
CA GLU A 69 20.31 -27.92 -22.94
C GLU A 69 20.87 -26.49 -22.82
N LYS A 70 20.58 -25.64 -23.78
CA LYS A 70 21.03 -24.24 -23.76
C LYS A 70 20.31 -23.40 -22.70
N LEU A 71 19.03 -23.66 -22.47
CA LEU A 71 18.28 -23.05 -21.37
C LEU A 71 18.85 -23.50 -20.02
N ALA A 72 19.20 -24.76 -19.87
CA ALA A 72 19.83 -25.28 -18.69
C ALA A 72 21.20 -24.61 -18.44
N GLU A 73 22.01 -24.40 -19.49
CA GLU A 73 23.28 -23.68 -19.38
C GLU A 73 23.10 -22.23 -18.89
N ILE A 74 22.10 -21.53 -19.44
CA ILE A 74 21.78 -20.16 -19.01
C ILE A 74 21.38 -20.14 -17.52
N VAL A 75 20.54 -21.08 -17.08
CA VAL A 75 20.12 -21.20 -15.69
C VAL A 75 21.29 -21.59 -14.78
N GLU A 76 22.19 -22.46 -15.23
CA GLU A 76 23.37 -22.87 -14.44
C GLU A 76 24.36 -21.74 -14.19
N ARG A 77 24.40 -20.74 -15.06
CA ARG A 77 25.24 -19.53 -14.87
C ARG A 77 24.71 -18.56 -13.84
N MET A 78 23.45 -18.70 -13.37
CA MET A 78 22.96 -17.89 -12.28
C MET A 78 23.80 -18.11 -11.01
N PRO A 79 24.27 -17.04 -10.34
CA PRO A 79 25.02 -17.16 -9.10
C PRO A 79 24.25 -17.90 -8.02
N SER A 80 24.94 -18.66 -7.22
CA SER A 80 24.42 -19.40 -6.08
C SER A 80 25.19 -18.98 -4.83
N VAL A 81 24.56 -18.19 -3.95
CA VAL A 81 25.19 -17.66 -2.73
C VAL A 81 24.40 -18.15 -1.52
N PRO A 82 24.92 -19.14 -0.77
CA PRO A 82 24.26 -19.66 0.41
C PRO A 82 24.30 -18.63 1.55
N LEU A 83 23.19 -18.51 2.29
CA LEU A 83 23.00 -17.54 3.38
C LEU A 83 22.55 -18.24 4.65
N SER A 84 22.85 -17.64 5.81
CA SER A 84 22.30 -18.08 7.09
C SER A 84 20.87 -17.59 7.28
N ASN A 85 20.09 -18.34 8.04
CA ASN A 85 18.79 -17.92 8.53
C ASN A 85 18.95 -16.87 9.64
N TYR A 86 17.88 -16.10 9.91
CA TYR A 86 17.85 -15.15 11.00
C TYR A 86 16.96 -15.66 12.13
N ILE A 87 17.41 -15.53 13.36
CA ILE A 87 16.58 -15.60 14.56
C ILE A 87 16.82 -14.32 15.36
N LEU A 88 15.76 -13.56 15.52
CA LEU A 88 15.78 -12.18 16.00
C LEU A 88 15.00 -12.15 17.32
N GLN A 89 15.74 -12.07 18.42
CA GLN A 89 15.18 -12.00 19.77
C GLN A 89 14.50 -10.65 20.00
N SER A 90 13.26 -10.66 20.48
CA SER A 90 12.54 -9.47 20.95
C SER A 90 13.19 -8.87 22.19
N ARG A 91 13.19 -7.54 22.32
CA ARG A 91 13.67 -6.81 23.49
C ARG A 91 12.55 -6.20 24.34
N ALA A 92 11.30 -6.56 24.05
CA ALA A 92 10.12 -5.99 24.71
C ALA A 92 9.89 -4.47 24.50
N ASP A 93 10.71 -3.82 23.69
CA ASP A 93 10.65 -2.39 23.35
C ASP A 93 10.38 -2.16 21.85
N LEU A 94 9.83 -3.17 21.16
CA LEU A 94 9.59 -3.24 19.72
C LEU A 94 10.89 -3.24 18.88
N THR A 95 12.04 -3.49 19.51
CA THR A 95 13.31 -3.75 18.80
C THR A 95 13.73 -5.20 18.91
N PHE A 96 14.56 -5.64 17.96
CA PHE A 96 15.04 -7.01 17.88
C PHE A 96 16.57 -7.07 17.83
N LYS A 97 17.12 -8.18 18.32
CA LYS A 97 18.55 -8.48 18.23
C LYS A 97 18.77 -9.81 17.50
N ASN A 98 19.58 -9.81 16.46
CA ASN A 98 19.97 -11.05 15.79
C ASN A 98 20.78 -11.94 16.74
N ARG A 99 20.31 -13.17 16.93
CA ARG A 99 20.90 -14.21 17.76
C ARG A 99 21.33 -15.44 16.97
N ALA A 100 21.29 -15.43 15.66
CA ALA A 100 21.56 -16.60 14.84
C ALA A 100 22.87 -17.31 15.21
N ASN A 101 23.94 -16.55 15.40
CA ASN A 101 25.24 -17.10 15.81
C ASN A 101 25.21 -17.60 17.27
N ASP A 102 24.62 -16.82 18.20
CA ASP A 102 24.57 -17.14 19.62
C ASP A 102 23.71 -18.39 19.89
N TRP A 103 22.68 -18.61 19.08
CA TRP A 103 21.71 -19.70 19.22
C TRP A 103 21.96 -20.88 18.27
N GLY A 104 23.12 -20.94 17.61
CA GLY A 104 23.56 -22.09 16.82
C GLY A 104 22.95 -22.22 15.43
N MET A 105 22.42 -21.12 14.85
CA MET A 105 21.81 -21.08 13.52
C MET A 105 22.71 -20.37 12.49
N HIS A 106 23.99 -20.67 12.49
CA HIS A 106 25.00 -20.03 11.63
C HIS A 106 25.26 -20.77 10.32
N GLU A 107 24.64 -21.91 10.09
CA GLU A 107 24.84 -22.71 8.88
C GLU A 107 24.34 -21.94 7.65
N LEU A 108 25.13 -22.03 6.58
CA LEU A 108 24.81 -21.39 5.29
C LEU A 108 24.01 -22.36 4.43
N GLY A 109 22.95 -21.88 3.80
CA GLY A 109 22.09 -22.69 2.96
C GLY A 109 21.12 -21.88 2.12
N PHE A 110 20.12 -22.56 1.60
CA PHE A 110 19.01 -21.97 0.85
C PHE A 110 17.71 -22.47 1.47
N SER A 111 17.28 -21.79 2.50
CA SER A 111 16.14 -22.19 3.31
C SER A 111 14.85 -21.55 2.81
N SER A 112 13.80 -22.34 2.69
CA SER A 112 12.48 -21.87 2.21
C SER A 112 11.40 -22.04 3.29
N GLY A 113 10.65 -23.14 3.27
CA GLY A 113 9.61 -23.42 4.25
C GLY A 113 10.16 -23.67 5.65
N ALA A 114 9.47 -23.20 6.68
CA ALA A 114 9.82 -23.48 8.06
C ALA A 114 8.57 -23.61 8.95
N ALA A 115 8.67 -24.44 9.99
CA ALA A 115 7.63 -24.62 10.99
C ALA A 115 8.26 -24.74 12.37
N TYR A 116 7.48 -24.45 13.41
CA TYR A 116 7.86 -24.70 14.80
C TYR A 116 6.88 -25.68 15.46
N ALA A 117 7.41 -26.49 16.34
CA ALA A 117 6.66 -27.40 17.20
C ALA A 117 7.51 -27.77 18.42
N ASP A 118 6.88 -28.19 19.50
CA ASP A 118 7.60 -28.80 20.63
C ASP A 118 7.66 -30.32 20.38
N LEU A 119 8.72 -30.76 19.64
CA LEU A 119 8.85 -32.13 19.14
C LEU A 119 9.11 -33.17 20.23
N ASN A 120 9.65 -32.75 21.36
CA ASN A 120 10.04 -33.62 22.48
C ASN A 120 9.16 -33.43 23.71
N ASN A 121 8.19 -32.50 23.66
CA ASN A 121 7.26 -32.16 24.74
C ASN A 121 7.94 -31.66 26.03
N ASP A 122 9.05 -30.92 25.90
CA ASP A 122 9.76 -30.31 27.03
C ASP A 122 9.30 -28.87 27.33
N GLY A 123 8.47 -28.28 26.48
CA GLY A 123 7.94 -26.90 26.59
C GLY A 123 8.73 -25.87 25.81
N GLY A 124 9.85 -26.24 25.19
CA GLY A 124 10.62 -25.39 24.28
C GLY A 124 10.15 -25.58 22.83
N MET A 125 10.03 -24.50 22.08
CA MET A 125 9.67 -24.57 20.66
C MET A 125 10.88 -24.90 19.82
N ASP A 126 10.87 -26.07 19.17
CA ASP A 126 11.86 -26.51 18.18
C ASP A 126 11.52 -25.92 16.81
N LEU A 127 12.52 -25.83 15.92
CA LEU A 127 12.34 -25.34 14.55
C LEU A 127 12.70 -26.43 13.53
N VAL A 128 11.86 -26.57 12.52
CA VAL A 128 12.11 -27.41 11.35
C VAL A 128 12.19 -26.51 10.12
N VAL A 129 13.28 -26.61 9.37
CA VAL A 129 13.56 -25.75 8.21
C VAL A 129 13.86 -26.61 7.00
N ASN A 130 13.11 -26.37 5.91
CA ASN A 130 13.34 -27.06 4.65
C ASN A 130 14.38 -26.29 3.81
N ASN A 131 15.35 -27.02 3.27
CA ASN A 131 16.47 -26.47 2.51
C ASN A 131 16.44 -26.96 1.06
N THR A 132 16.66 -26.05 0.11
CA THR A 132 16.76 -26.40 -1.31
C THR A 132 18.06 -27.16 -1.58
N ASN A 133 17.99 -28.30 -2.23
CA ASN A 133 19.12 -29.17 -2.58
C ASN A 133 19.97 -29.63 -1.37
N SER A 134 19.39 -29.64 -0.16
CA SER A 134 20.06 -30.08 1.07
C SER A 134 19.04 -30.73 2.01
N THR A 135 19.54 -31.45 3.02
CA THR A 135 18.68 -32.04 4.05
C THR A 135 17.98 -30.96 4.87
N ALA A 136 16.75 -31.25 5.31
CA ALA A 136 16.04 -30.37 6.24
C ALA A 136 16.81 -30.24 7.56
N SER A 137 16.87 -29.04 8.09
CA SER A 137 17.47 -28.76 9.40
C SER A 137 16.41 -28.89 10.50
N ILE A 138 16.76 -29.57 11.59
CA ILE A 138 15.94 -29.67 12.79
C ILE A 138 16.72 -29.08 13.94
N TYR A 139 16.29 -27.90 14.41
CA TYR A 139 16.91 -27.19 15.53
C TYR A 139 16.13 -27.50 16.81
N LYS A 140 16.75 -28.33 17.65
CA LYS A 140 16.20 -28.64 18.98
C LYS A 140 16.44 -27.46 19.92
N ASN A 141 15.37 -26.97 20.55
CA ASN A 141 15.45 -25.98 21.61
C ASN A 141 16.07 -26.60 22.88
N LEU A 142 17.04 -25.92 23.44
CA LEU A 142 17.79 -26.42 24.62
C LEU A 142 17.40 -25.68 25.92
N LEU A 143 16.32 -24.91 25.90
CA LEU A 143 15.87 -24.06 27.01
C LEU A 143 15.67 -24.86 28.32
N TYR A 144 15.15 -26.08 28.23
CA TYR A 144 14.82 -26.96 29.38
C TYR A 144 15.74 -28.18 29.52
N LYS A 145 17.01 -28.08 29.11
CA LYS A 145 17.98 -29.13 29.36
C LYS A 145 18.22 -29.34 30.87
N SER A 146 18.05 -30.57 31.33
CA SER A 146 18.03 -30.95 32.73
C SER A 146 19.38 -30.89 33.49
N ASN A 147 20.51 -30.60 32.83
CA ASN A 147 21.84 -30.73 33.43
C ASN A 147 22.81 -29.56 33.22
N GLU A 148 22.41 -28.46 32.64
CA GLU A 148 23.29 -27.30 32.47
C GLU A 148 22.54 -26.00 32.78
N ASN A 149 23.25 -24.98 33.32
CA ASN A 149 22.75 -23.66 33.76
C ASN A 149 22.14 -22.77 32.66
N LEU A 150 21.52 -23.34 31.65
CA LEU A 150 20.83 -22.63 30.55
C LEU A 150 19.35 -22.36 30.82
N SER A 151 18.82 -22.86 31.98
CA SER A 151 17.45 -22.56 32.40
C SER A 151 17.33 -21.08 32.73
N THR A 152 16.69 -20.31 31.85
CA THR A 152 16.35 -18.89 32.12
C THR A 152 15.39 -18.71 33.27
N GLY A 153 14.83 -19.80 33.81
CA GLY A 153 13.75 -19.76 34.79
C GLY A 153 12.37 -19.44 34.17
N ASN A 154 12.31 -19.17 32.86
CA ASN A 154 11.07 -18.83 32.16
C ASN A 154 10.07 -20.00 32.19
N LYS A 155 8.81 -19.67 32.31
CA LYS A 155 7.69 -20.61 32.42
C LYS A 155 6.90 -20.66 31.11
N TYR A 156 6.09 -21.70 30.95
CA TYR A 156 5.22 -21.83 29.78
C TYR A 156 3.85 -22.41 30.13
N LEU A 157 2.90 -22.25 29.21
CA LEU A 157 1.64 -22.98 29.17
C LEU A 157 1.34 -23.38 27.72
N LYS A 158 1.13 -24.69 27.49
CA LYS A 158 0.65 -25.20 26.20
C LYS A 158 -0.85 -25.42 26.24
N VAL A 159 -1.57 -24.90 25.25
CA VAL A 159 -3.02 -25.04 25.13
C VAL A 159 -3.35 -25.76 23.83
N LYS A 160 -3.96 -26.94 23.98
CA LYS A 160 -4.50 -27.73 22.89
C LYS A 160 -6.03 -27.63 22.89
N LEU A 161 -6.62 -27.38 21.73
CA LEU A 161 -8.06 -27.24 21.57
C LEU A 161 -8.67 -28.48 20.92
N ARG A 162 -9.87 -28.85 21.36
CA ARG A 162 -10.74 -29.85 20.73
C ARG A 162 -12.09 -29.21 20.40
N GLY A 163 -12.23 -28.78 19.14
CA GLY A 163 -13.45 -28.20 18.62
C GLY A 163 -14.49 -29.24 18.24
N LYS A 164 -15.70 -28.76 17.97
CA LYS A 164 -16.79 -29.57 17.36
C LYS A 164 -16.58 -29.70 15.86
N ALA A 165 -17.03 -30.78 15.27
CA ALA A 165 -17.01 -30.95 13.81
C ALA A 165 -17.79 -29.82 13.11
N PRO A 166 -17.33 -29.31 11.95
CA PRO A 166 -16.16 -29.76 11.17
C PRO A 166 -14.83 -29.21 11.65
N ASN A 167 -14.77 -28.22 12.55
CA ASN A 167 -13.55 -27.55 13.02
C ASN A 167 -12.98 -28.25 14.29
N THR A 168 -12.53 -29.48 14.14
CA THR A 168 -12.08 -30.31 15.28
C THR A 168 -10.83 -29.82 16.00
N PHE A 169 -10.03 -28.96 15.37
CA PHE A 169 -8.87 -28.31 16.01
C PHE A 169 -9.21 -26.98 16.69
N GLY A 170 -10.42 -26.43 16.49
CA GLY A 170 -10.78 -25.11 17.00
C GLY A 170 -10.01 -23.98 16.34
N ILE A 171 -9.69 -24.09 15.04
CA ILE A 171 -8.99 -23.03 14.27
C ILE A 171 -9.82 -21.75 14.34
N GLY A 172 -9.16 -20.61 14.63
CA GLY A 172 -9.80 -19.31 14.85
C GLY A 172 -10.29 -19.08 16.28
N ALA A 173 -10.12 -20.06 17.19
CA ALA A 173 -10.38 -19.82 18.61
C ALA A 173 -9.33 -18.89 19.22
N LYS A 174 -9.79 -18.00 20.09
CA LYS A 174 -8.98 -17.02 20.80
C LYS A 174 -8.75 -17.49 22.22
N VAL A 175 -7.50 -17.45 22.66
CA VAL A 175 -7.12 -17.81 24.04
C VAL A 175 -6.45 -16.62 24.70
N LEU A 176 -6.96 -16.26 25.87
CA LEU A 176 -6.46 -15.19 26.72
C LEU A 176 -5.99 -15.78 28.05
N VAL A 177 -4.76 -15.47 28.46
CA VAL A 177 -4.18 -15.91 29.73
C VAL A 177 -3.90 -14.67 30.56
N TYR A 178 -4.48 -14.61 31.75
CA TYR A 178 -4.36 -13.48 32.67
C TYR A 178 -3.49 -13.86 33.87
N SER A 179 -2.57 -12.97 34.23
CA SER A 179 -1.75 -13.08 35.45
C SER A 179 -1.42 -11.68 35.98
N GLY A 180 -2.02 -11.29 37.10
CA GLY A 180 -1.96 -9.93 37.60
C GLY A 180 -2.43 -8.93 36.56
N ASN A 181 -1.56 -7.98 36.23
CA ASN A 181 -1.83 -6.97 35.21
C ASN A 181 -1.38 -7.37 33.80
N LYS A 182 -0.90 -8.61 33.62
CA LYS A 182 -0.45 -9.11 32.30
C LYS A 182 -1.54 -9.89 31.59
N LEU A 183 -1.64 -9.66 30.29
CA LEU A 183 -2.51 -10.38 29.38
C LEU A 183 -1.66 -10.97 28.26
N PHE A 184 -1.76 -12.28 28.06
CA PHE A 184 -1.20 -12.98 26.91
C PHE A 184 -2.36 -13.42 26.01
N PHE A 185 -2.26 -13.09 24.73
CA PHE A 185 -3.30 -13.37 23.74
C PHE A 185 -2.73 -14.15 22.58
N GLN A 186 -3.43 -15.19 22.16
CA GLN A 186 -3.18 -15.88 20.88
C GLN A 186 -4.50 -16.31 20.22
N GLU A 187 -4.51 -16.27 18.90
CA GLU A 187 -5.54 -16.90 18.08
C GLU A 187 -4.94 -18.12 17.37
N LEU A 188 -5.65 -19.24 17.39
CA LEU A 188 -5.19 -20.47 16.76
C LEU A 188 -5.29 -20.36 15.25
N ASN A 189 -4.14 -20.17 14.61
CA ASN A 189 -3.98 -20.18 13.17
C ASN A 189 -2.83 -21.11 12.80
N LEU A 190 -3.07 -22.08 11.92
CA LEU A 190 -2.09 -23.08 11.54
C LEU A 190 -1.22 -22.69 10.36
N THR A 191 -1.73 -21.87 9.45
CA THR A 191 -1.01 -21.42 8.25
C THR A 191 -0.03 -20.31 8.65
N ARG A 192 1.25 -20.64 8.72
CA ARG A 192 2.33 -19.74 9.10
C ARG A 192 3.57 -20.05 8.29
N GLY A 193 4.28 -18.99 7.87
CA GLY A 193 5.48 -19.10 7.05
C GLY A 193 5.18 -19.45 5.57
N PHE A 194 6.22 -19.58 4.78
CA PHE A 194 6.13 -19.86 3.35
C PHE A 194 5.79 -21.33 3.11
N GLN A 195 4.66 -21.61 2.45
CA GLN A 195 4.17 -22.96 2.12
C GLN A 195 4.22 -23.93 3.32
N SER A 196 3.91 -23.44 4.52
CA SER A 196 4.11 -24.17 5.75
C SER A 196 2.91 -24.07 6.69
N SER A 197 2.82 -25.03 7.62
CA SER A 197 1.84 -25.03 8.70
C SER A 197 2.52 -25.48 10.00
N VAL A 198 1.99 -25.00 11.12
CA VAL A 198 2.47 -25.35 12.46
C VAL A 198 1.50 -26.31 13.16
N GLU A 199 1.92 -26.91 14.27
CA GLU A 199 1.07 -27.78 15.07
C GLU A 199 -0.14 -27.02 15.66
N PRO A 200 -1.31 -27.70 15.85
CA PRO A 200 -2.52 -27.08 16.41
C PRO A 200 -2.44 -26.94 17.95
N VAL A 201 -1.33 -26.38 18.45
CA VAL A 201 -1.06 -26.13 19.86
C VAL A 201 -0.55 -24.71 20.03
N MET A 202 -1.14 -23.97 20.94
CA MET A 202 -0.67 -22.63 21.29
C MET A 202 0.31 -22.71 22.46
N ASN A 203 1.53 -22.22 22.29
CA ASN A 203 2.51 -22.08 23.36
C ASN A 203 2.54 -20.62 23.84
N PHE A 204 2.28 -20.43 25.13
CA PHE A 204 2.39 -19.18 25.83
C PHE A 204 3.67 -19.20 26.66
N GLY A 205 4.69 -18.46 26.27
CA GLY A 205 5.79 -18.12 27.17
C GLY A 205 5.27 -17.16 28.23
N LEU A 206 5.65 -17.38 29.47
CA LEU A 206 5.13 -16.67 30.64
C LEU A 206 6.22 -15.88 31.37
N GLY A 207 7.50 -16.01 30.93
CA GLY A 207 8.62 -15.42 31.63
C GLY A 207 8.68 -15.88 33.09
N ASN A 208 8.82 -14.95 34.01
CA ASN A 208 8.95 -15.20 35.47
C ASN A 208 7.60 -15.29 36.19
N ILE A 209 6.48 -15.53 35.49
CA ILE A 209 5.17 -15.65 36.12
C ILE A 209 5.06 -16.98 36.85
N ASP A 210 4.62 -16.94 38.13
CA ASP A 210 4.43 -18.13 38.94
C ASP A 210 2.99 -18.63 39.00
N ASN A 211 2.01 -17.77 38.67
CA ASN A 211 0.59 -18.09 38.76
C ASN A 211 -0.18 -17.54 37.58
N ILE A 212 -1.11 -18.33 37.06
CA ILE A 212 -2.14 -17.91 36.09
C ILE A 212 -3.45 -17.74 36.88
N ASP A 213 -4.00 -16.53 36.85
CA ASP A 213 -5.26 -16.23 37.54
C ASP A 213 -6.45 -16.83 36.82
N SER A 214 -6.48 -16.65 35.50
CA SER A 214 -7.51 -17.24 34.63
C SER A 214 -7.02 -17.45 33.21
N LEU A 215 -7.63 -18.43 32.55
CA LEU A 215 -7.51 -18.69 31.13
C LEU A 215 -8.91 -18.63 30.52
N GLN A 216 -9.06 -17.88 29.44
CA GLN A 216 -10.31 -17.72 28.72
C GLN A 216 -10.17 -18.26 27.31
N VAL A 217 -11.18 -18.97 26.83
CA VAL A 217 -11.28 -19.42 25.43
C VAL A 217 -12.56 -18.90 24.82
N ILE A 218 -12.43 -18.22 23.69
CA ILE A 218 -13.55 -17.81 22.84
C ILE A 218 -13.45 -18.65 21.58
N TRP A 219 -14.43 -19.52 21.38
CA TRP A 219 -14.51 -20.39 20.22
C TRP A 219 -15.05 -19.63 19.00
N PRO A 220 -14.72 -20.04 17.76
CA PRO A 220 -15.15 -19.32 16.55
C PRO A 220 -16.67 -19.16 16.41
N THR A 221 -17.42 -20.07 16.98
CA THR A 221 -18.90 -20.07 17.00
C THR A 221 -19.50 -19.24 18.13
N GLY A 222 -18.65 -18.59 18.95
CA GLY A 222 -19.07 -17.70 20.03
C GLY A 222 -19.20 -18.38 21.40
N GLU A 223 -19.08 -19.71 21.50
CA GLU A 223 -19.02 -20.33 22.83
C GLU A 223 -17.80 -19.81 23.60
N TYR A 224 -17.92 -19.76 24.91
CA TYR A 224 -16.95 -19.16 25.80
C TYR A 224 -16.81 -19.94 27.09
N GLN A 225 -15.57 -20.15 27.51
CA GLN A 225 -15.26 -20.81 28.79
C GLN A 225 -14.11 -20.13 29.52
N VAL A 226 -14.14 -20.19 30.84
CA VAL A 226 -13.11 -19.62 31.73
C VAL A 226 -12.64 -20.70 32.69
N LEU A 227 -11.32 -20.85 32.79
CA LEU A 227 -10.68 -21.69 33.78
C LEU A 227 -9.94 -20.78 34.78
N SER A 228 -10.15 -21.01 36.06
CA SER A 228 -9.43 -20.31 37.13
C SER A 228 -8.30 -21.18 37.67
N LYS A 229 -7.20 -20.54 38.10
CA LYS A 229 -6.05 -21.18 38.76
C LYS A 229 -5.40 -22.29 37.90
N VAL A 230 -4.99 -21.95 36.69
CA VAL A 230 -4.28 -22.85 35.80
C VAL A 230 -2.80 -22.94 36.23
N ASN A 231 -2.27 -24.16 36.36
CA ASN A 231 -0.84 -24.33 36.69
C ASN A 231 0.04 -23.97 35.49
N ILE A 232 1.24 -23.51 35.77
CA ILE A 232 2.30 -23.24 34.80
C ILE A 232 3.05 -24.54 34.43
N ASN A 233 3.90 -24.49 33.42
CA ASN A 233 4.78 -25.58 32.94
C ASN A 233 4.03 -26.89 32.68
N GLN A 234 2.89 -26.78 31.97
CA GLN A 234 2.08 -27.93 31.59
C GLN A 234 1.43 -27.74 30.22
N SER A 235 0.89 -28.84 29.71
CA SER A 235 0.00 -28.86 28.54
C SER A 235 -1.43 -29.16 29.00
N ILE A 236 -2.38 -28.33 28.61
CA ILE A 236 -3.81 -28.54 28.90
C ILE A 236 -4.59 -28.75 27.60
N THR A 237 -5.64 -29.54 27.67
CA THR A 237 -6.56 -29.73 26.54
C THR A 237 -7.93 -29.18 26.94
N LEU A 238 -8.51 -28.31 26.10
CA LEU A 238 -9.81 -27.69 26.30
C LEU A 238 -10.78 -28.16 25.23
N ASN A 239 -11.99 -28.55 25.64
CA ASN A 239 -13.00 -29.08 24.74
C ASN A 239 -14.12 -28.03 24.56
N GLN A 240 -14.48 -27.74 23.32
CA GLN A 240 -15.56 -26.82 22.99
C GLN A 240 -16.91 -27.28 23.55
N GLY A 241 -17.12 -28.62 23.68
CA GLY A 241 -18.33 -29.19 24.26
C GLY A 241 -18.55 -28.85 25.75
N GLU A 242 -17.52 -28.40 26.45
CA GLU A 242 -17.56 -28.02 27.87
C GLU A 242 -17.77 -26.49 28.04
N ALA A 243 -17.90 -25.73 26.96
CA ALA A 243 -18.18 -24.30 27.03
C ALA A 243 -19.68 -24.09 27.34
N GLU A 244 -19.96 -23.41 28.46
CA GLU A 244 -21.32 -23.21 28.97
C GLU A 244 -21.88 -21.83 28.67
N ASN A 245 -21.02 -20.87 28.26
CA ASN A 245 -21.39 -19.48 28.04
C ASN A 245 -21.17 -19.07 26.57
N HIS A 246 -21.79 -17.95 26.19
CA HIS A 246 -21.53 -17.28 24.92
C HIS A 246 -20.83 -15.95 25.15
N TYR A 247 -19.78 -15.67 24.36
CA TYR A 247 -19.08 -14.41 24.38
C TYR A 247 -19.90 -13.38 23.59
N LEU A 248 -20.31 -12.36 24.27
CA LEU A 248 -20.96 -11.20 23.66
C LEU A 248 -19.87 -10.18 23.32
N TYR A 249 -19.56 -10.04 22.05
CA TYR A 249 -18.78 -8.88 21.61
C TYR A 249 -19.59 -7.63 21.93
N GLU A 250 -19.06 -6.75 22.75
CA GLU A 250 -19.66 -5.43 22.91
C GLU A 250 -19.72 -4.80 21.51
N LYS A 251 -20.92 -4.74 20.95
CA LYS A 251 -21.15 -3.79 19.86
C LYS A 251 -20.91 -2.43 20.52
N ARG A 252 -19.84 -1.75 20.13
CA ARG A 252 -19.77 -0.31 20.33
C ARG A 252 -20.90 0.27 19.47
N VAL A 253 -22.08 0.29 20.02
CA VAL A 253 -23.17 1.14 19.53
C VAL A 253 -22.74 2.51 19.99
N ASN A 254 -21.98 3.21 19.17
CA ASN A 254 -21.91 4.66 19.31
C ASN A 254 -23.30 5.13 18.95
N ASP A 255 -24.15 5.41 19.95
CA ASP A 255 -25.47 6.04 19.79
C ASP A 255 -25.37 7.44 19.18
N THR A 256 -24.15 7.95 18.96
CA THR A 256 -23.85 9.20 18.29
C THR A 256 -22.88 8.94 17.16
N THR A 257 -23.36 8.48 16.02
CA THR A 257 -22.59 8.50 14.78
C THR A 257 -22.54 9.95 14.29
N LEU A 258 -21.34 10.46 14.01
CA LEU A 258 -21.14 11.78 13.41
C LEU A 258 -21.63 11.80 11.95
N PHE A 259 -21.58 10.66 11.26
CA PHE A 259 -22.01 10.48 9.87
C PHE A 259 -23.07 9.38 9.79
N GLN A 260 -24.02 9.57 8.89
CA GLN A 260 -25.01 8.59 8.48
C GLN A 260 -24.93 8.40 6.97
N ASP A 261 -24.93 7.15 6.49
CA ASP A 261 -25.07 6.86 5.07
C ASP A 261 -26.52 7.16 4.63
N VAL A 262 -26.67 8.11 3.73
CA VAL A 262 -27.95 8.54 3.16
C VAL A 262 -28.03 8.29 1.66
N SER A 263 -27.10 7.53 1.09
CA SER A 263 -26.98 7.28 -0.36
C SER A 263 -28.28 6.79 -0.99
N ASP A 264 -29.00 5.91 -0.30
CA ASP A 264 -30.30 5.40 -0.76
C ASP A 264 -31.45 6.44 -0.69
N GLN A 265 -31.22 7.62 -0.07
CA GLN A 265 -32.22 8.65 0.16
C GLN A 265 -32.07 9.86 -0.76
N ILE A 266 -30.85 10.08 -1.31
CA ILE A 266 -30.51 11.29 -2.08
C ILE A 266 -30.59 11.11 -3.61
N GLU A 267 -31.10 9.99 -4.08
CA GLU A 267 -31.41 9.68 -5.49
C GLU A 267 -30.27 9.89 -6.49
N ILE A 268 -29.00 9.72 -6.08
CA ILE A 268 -27.87 9.73 -7.03
C ILE A 268 -27.75 8.35 -7.69
N GLU A 269 -28.21 8.22 -8.91
CA GLU A 269 -28.05 7.02 -9.74
C GLU A 269 -26.71 7.05 -10.50
N TYR A 270 -25.59 7.19 -9.78
CA TYR A 270 -24.26 7.11 -10.39
C TYR A 270 -23.50 5.90 -9.86
N LYS A 271 -22.98 5.10 -10.78
CA LYS A 271 -22.06 4.00 -10.48
C LYS A 271 -20.89 4.09 -11.43
N HIS A 272 -19.71 4.38 -10.89
CA HIS A 272 -18.47 4.36 -11.65
C HIS A 272 -18.22 2.97 -12.25
N GLN A 273 -17.81 2.93 -13.50
CA GLN A 273 -17.57 1.69 -14.24
C GLN A 273 -16.22 1.77 -14.95
N GLU A 274 -15.32 0.85 -14.58
CA GLU A 274 -14.08 0.65 -15.28
C GLU A 274 -14.25 -0.31 -16.46
N ASN A 275 -13.46 -0.09 -17.51
CA ASN A 275 -13.38 -1.03 -18.61
C ASN A 275 -12.43 -2.20 -18.27
N THR A 276 -12.53 -3.28 -19.02
CA THR A 276 -11.64 -4.43 -18.84
C THR A 276 -10.33 -4.21 -19.58
N PHE A 277 -9.31 -3.74 -18.87
CA PHE A 277 -7.96 -3.59 -19.41
C PHE A 277 -6.94 -4.25 -18.47
N LEU A 278 -6.11 -5.17 -19.00
CA LEU A 278 -5.06 -5.85 -18.27
C LEU A 278 -3.70 -5.22 -18.56
N GLU A 279 -3.39 -4.17 -17.84
CA GLU A 279 -2.20 -3.34 -17.99
C GLU A 279 -0.90 -4.14 -17.85
N PHE A 280 -0.87 -5.10 -16.92
CA PHE A 280 0.28 -6.01 -16.72
C PHE A 280 0.65 -6.87 -17.93
N ASN A 281 -0.26 -7.06 -18.90
CA ASN A 281 0.08 -7.70 -20.17
C ASN A 281 1.01 -6.86 -21.03
N ARG A 282 1.01 -5.55 -20.82
CA ARG A 282 1.82 -4.59 -21.56
C ARG A 282 3.04 -4.16 -20.79
N GLU A 283 2.88 -3.90 -19.50
CA GLU A 283 3.91 -3.45 -18.56
C GLU A 283 3.94 -4.38 -17.33
N PRO A 284 4.56 -5.56 -17.44
CA PRO A 284 4.46 -6.60 -16.41
C PRO A 284 5.13 -6.25 -15.08
N PHE A 285 5.91 -5.17 -15.03
CA PHE A 285 6.64 -4.75 -13.82
C PHE A 285 6.06 -3.52 -13.14
N ILE A 286 4.92 -2.99 -13.60
CA ILE A 286 4.23 -1.95 -12.84
C ILE A 286 3.71 -2.55 -11.53
N PRO A 287 3.79 -1.80 -10.42
CA PRO A 287 3.42 -2.32 -9.10
C PRO A 287 1.92 -2.41 -8.87
N HIS A 288 1.12 -1.61 -9.56
CA HIS A 288 -0.34 -1.56 -9.50
C HIS A 288 -0.93 -1.04 -10.81
N PHE A 289 -2.25 -1.09 -10.96
CA PHE A 289 -2.94 -0.46 -12.09
C PHE A 289 -2.85 1.07 -12.02
N ILE A 290 -2.47 1.70 -13.14
CA ILE A 290 -2.48 3.16 -13.36
C ILE A 290 -3.63 3.54 -14.31
N SER A 291 -4.22 2.55 -14.98
CA SER A 291 -5.34 2.72 -15.88
C SER A 291 -6.71 2.78 -15.20
N MET A 292 -6.78 2.81 -13.87
CA MET A 292 -8.00 2.80 -13.06
C MET A 292 -7.83 3.72 -11.83
N GLU A 293 -7.40 4.95 -12.03
CA GLU A 293 -7.07 5.88 -10.93
C GLU A 293 -8.20 6.83 -10.57
N GLY A 294 -9.22 6.96 -11.40
CA GLY A 294 -10.43 7.74 -11.12
C GLY A 294 -11.37 7.07 -10.10
N PRO A 295 -12.58 7.59 -9.93
CA PRO A 295 -13.09 8.81 -10.55
C PRO A 295 -12.69 10.08 -9.80
N ALA A 296 -12.50 11.16 -10.54
CA ALA A 296 -12.45 12.51 -9.98
C ALA A 296 -13.79 12.91 -9.35
N CYS A 297 -13.76 13.72 -8.32
CA CYS A 297 -14.97 14.37 -7.79
C CYS A 297 -14.64 15.74 -7.20
N ASP A 298 -15.57 16.67 -7.36
CA ASP A 298 -15.54 17.97 -6.71
C ASP A 298 -16.95 18.47 -6.41
N ALA A 299 -17.09 19.41 -5.48
CA ALA A 299 -18.37 19.94 -5.03
C ALA A 299 -18.33 21.46 -4.92
N ALA A 300 -19.25 22.14 -5.62
CA ALA A 300 -19.42 23.59 -5.56
C ALA A 300 -20.82 23.99 -6.03
N ASP A 301 -21.23 25.22 -5.73
CA ASP A 301 -22.48 25.82 -6.22
C ASP A 301 -22.27 26.31 -7.68
N VAL A 302 -22.58 25.47 -8.67
CA VAL A 302 -22.32 25.78 -10.09
C VAL A 302 -23.48 26.51 -10.77
N ASN A 303 -24.60 26.62 -10.09
CA ASN A 303 -25.80 27.34 -10.61
C ASN A 303 -26.15 28.60 -9.82
N ASN A 304 -25.38 28.95 -8.77
CA ASN A 304 -25.55 30.11 -7.89
C ASN A 304 -26.90 30.09 -7.13
N ASP A 305 -27.38 28.91 -6.74
CA ASP A 305 -28.61 28.78 -5.93
C ASP A 305 -28.35 28.70 -4.41
N GLY A 306 -27.07 28.59 -4.00
CA GLY A 306 -26.62 28.50 -2.62
C GLY A 306 -26.49 27.07 -2.11
N LEU A 307 -26.73 26.05 -2.93
CA LEU A 307 -26.55 24.65 -2.62
C LEU A 307 -25.28 24.11 -3.30
N SER A 308 -24.62 23.14 -2.68
CA SER A 308 -23.43 22.51 -3.29
C SER A 308 -23.84 21.41 -4.26
N ASP A 309 -23.46 21.56 -5.50
CA ASP A 309 -23.62 20.59 -6.57
C ASP A 309 -22.40 19.67 -6.65
N LEU A 310 -22.49 18.56 -7.39
CA LEU A 310 -21.43 17.58 -7.50
C LEU A 310 -20.99 17.39 -8.96
N PHE A 311 -19.67 17.30 -9.14
CA PHE A 311 -19.07 16.69 -10.32
C PHE A 311 -18.59 15.28 -9.98
N LEU A 312 -18.92 14.30 -10.82
CA LEU A 312 -18.47 12.92 -10.71
C LEU A 312 -17.83 12.50 -12.05
N GLY A 313 -16.53 12.23 -12.01
CA GLY A 313 -15.74 11.80 -13.17
C GLY A 313 -16.10 10.38 -13.60
N GLY A 314 -15.98 10.09 -14.88
CA GLY A 314 -16.20 8.76 -15.44
C GLY A 314 -14.90 8.04 -15.74
N GLY A 315 -14.94 6.70 -15.74
CA GLY A 315 -13.90 5.89 -16.34
C GLY A 315 -13.97 5.92 -17.87
N LYS A 316 -13.04 5.28 -18.53
CA LYS A 316 -13.00 5.23 -20.00
C LYS A 316 -14.31 4.70 -20.61
N HIS A 317 -14.89 5.45 -21.52
CA HIS A 317 -16.20 5.23 -22.14
C HIS A 317 -17.42 5.45 -21.24
N GLN A 318 -17.22 5.97 -20.06
CA GLN A 318 -18.28 6.44 -19.18
C GLN A 318 -18.28 7.98 -19.14
N PRO A 319 -19.37 8.66 -19.49
CA PRO A 319 -19.44 10.12 -19.33
C PRO A 319 -19.32 10.53 -17.86
N ALA A 320 -18.60 11.61 -17.61
CA ALA A 320 -18.69 12.31 -16.34
C ALA A 320 -20.08 12.99 -16.20
N GLY A 321 -20.51 13.28 -14.98
CA GLY A 321 -21.82 13.88 -14.68
C GLY A 321 -21.75 15.06 -13.75
N ILE A 322 -22.64 16.04 -14.00
CA ILE A 322 -22.99 17.11 -13.05
C ILE A 322 -24.32 16.74 -12.40
N TYR A 323 -24.41 16.93 -11.10
CA TYR A 323 -25.58 16.63 -10.28
C TYR A 323 -25.93 17.88 -9.45
N LEU A 324 -27.04 18.53 -9.80
CA LEU A 324 -27.50 19.71 -9.08
C LEU A 324 -28.29 19.31 -7.84
N GLN A 325 -27.93 19.88 -6.70
CA GLN A 325 -28.69 19.70 -5.47
C GLN A 325 -29.98 20.57 -5.51
N ASN A 326 -31.05 20.04 -4.97
CA ASN A 326 -32.29 20.78 -4.81
C ASN A 326 -32.60 21.10 -3.32
N ASP A 327 -33.59 21.92 -3.06
CA ASP A 327 -34.01 22.33 -1.70
C ASP A 327 -34.42 21.15 -0.78
N GLU A 328 -34.71 19.98 -1.34
CA GLU A 328 -35.02 18.75 -0.61
C GLU A 328 -33.81 17.95 -0.23
N GLY A 329 -32.59 18.35 -0.71
CA GLY A 329 -31.33 17.66 -0.51
C GLY A 329 -31.09 16.50 -1.48
N ASN A 330 -31.93 16.36 -2.52
CA ASN A 330 -31.72 15.36 -3.59
C ASN A 330 -30.86 15.95 -4.72
N PHE A 331 -30.27 15.06 -5.53
CA PHE A 331 -29.41 15.44 -6.64
C PHE A 331 -30.03 15.06 -7.98
N ILE A 332 -30.03 15.99 -8.92
CA ILE A 332 -30.61 15.83 -10.25
C ILE A 332 -29.49 15.88 -11.29
N ALA A 333 -29.34 14.80 -12.07
CA ALA A 333 -28.33 14.71 -13.14
C ALA A 333 -28.61 15.73 -14.25
N VAL A 334 -27.59 16.48 -14.66
CA VAL A 334 -27.61 17.38 -15.81
C VAL A 334 -27.00 16.67 -17.03
N PRO A 335 -27.74 16.48 -18.12
CA PRO A 335 -27.21 15.84 -19.32
C PRO A 335 -26.34 16.83 -20.12
N ASP A 336 -25.12 17.07 -19.67
CA ASP A 336 -24.19 17.98 -20.33
C ASP A 336 -23.55 17.35 -21.58
N SER A 337 -23.75 18.00 -22.73
CA SER A 337 -23.27 17.47 -24.01
C SER A 337 -21.76 17.57 -24.21
N ALA A 338 -21.07 18.46 -23.48
CA ALA A 338 -19.62 18.59 -23.55
C ALA A 338 -18.96 17.43 -22.81
N LEU A 339 -19.41 17.13 -21.59
CA LEU A 339 -18.94 15.99 -20.78
C LEU A 339 -19.24 14.63 -21.47
N ILE A 340 -20.43 14.49 -22.07
CA ILE A 340 -20.79 13.27 -22.80
C ILE A 340 -19.84 13.02 -23.99
N ARG A 341 -19.44 14.05 -24.73
CA ARG A 341 -18.51 13.93 -25.86
C ARG A 341 -17.12 13.48 -25.44
N ASP A 342 -16.69 13.87 -24.23
CA ASP A 342 -15.36 13.55 -23.71
C ASP A 342 -15.30 12.23 -22.93
N SER A 343 -16.34 11.39 -23.00
CA SER A 343 -16.44 10.09 -22.34
C SER A 343 -15.32 9.09 -22.64
N ARG A 344 -14.45 9.38 -23.61
CA ARG A 344 -13.25 8.56 -23.88
C ARG A 344 -12.08 8.90 -22.96
N SER A 345 -12.10 10.09 -22.37
CA SER A 345 -11.12 10.52 -21.38
C SER A 345 -11.47 9.92 -20.01
N GLU A 346 -10.48 9.75 -19.17
CA GLU A 346 -10.61 9.29 -17.79
C GLU A 346 -10.23 10.42 -16.85
N GLY A 347 -11.20 10.99 -16.17
CA GLY A 347 -10.98 12.09 -15.23
C GLY A 347 -10.44 11.55 -13.91
N VAL A 348 -9.19 11.90 -13.57
CA VAL A 348 -8.50 11.43 -12.35
C VAL A 348 -8.50 12.44 -11.23
N ASP A 349 -8.57 13.73 -11.55
CA ASP A 349 -8.77 14.84 -10.60
C ASP A 349 -9.58 15.94 -11.27
N ALA A 350 -10.29 16.74 -10.47
CA ALA A 350 -11.10 17.85 -11.00
C ALA A 350 -11.20 18.97 -9.98
N VAL A 351 -11.38 20.20 -10.47
CA VAL A 351 -11.58 21.35 -9.60
C VAL A 351 -12.51 22.38 -10.23
N PHE A 352 -13.47 22.87 -9.43
CA PHE A 352 -14.24 24.04 -9.75
C PHE A 352 -13.53 25.32 -9.30
N PHE A 353 -13.40 26.28 -10.19
CA PHE A 353 -12.75 27.56 -9.90
C PHE A 353 -13.24 28.64 -10.89
N HIS A 354 -12.85 29.90 -10.69
CA HIS A 354 -13.09 30.97 -11.66
C HIS A 354 -11.88 31.08 -12.61
N ALA A 355 -11.99 30.55 -13.82
CA ALA A 355 -10.95 30.67 -14.83
C ALA A 355 -11.02 31.99 -15.58
N ASN A 356 -12.17 32.62 -15.64
CA ASN A 356 -12.38 33.91 -16.26
C ASN A 356 -13.00 34.88 -15.29
N GLN A 357 -13.19 36.14 -15.71
CA GLN A 357 -13.74 37.20 -14.84
C GLN A 357 -15.29 37.22 -14.82
N ASP A 358 -15.96 36.16 -15.27
CA ASP A 358 -17.41 36.05 -15.08
C ASP A 358 -17.72 35.54 -13.64
N GLN A 359 -19.00 35.49 -13.31
CA GLN A 359 -19.42 35.11 -11.95
C GLN A 359 -19.75 33.62 -11.83
N PHE A 360 -19.46 32.82 -12.84
CA PHE A 360 -19.79 31.41 -12.89
C PHE A 360 -18.52 30.58 -12.63
N LEU A 361 -18.70 29.47 -11.93
CA LEU A 361 -17.59 28.52 -11.72
C LEU A 361 -17.33 27.72 -13.00
N ASP A 362 -16.08 27.63 -13.34
CA ASP A 362 -15.56 26.81 -14.43
C ASP A 362 -15.04 25.50 -13.87
N LEU A 363 -14.90 24.47 -14.70
CA LEU A 363 -14.45 23.15 -14.31
C LEU A 363 -13.20 22.76 -15.09
N TYR A 364 -12.11 22.49 -14.40
CA TYR A 364 -10.95 21.82 -14.96
C TYR A 364 -11.02 20.31 -14.62
N VAL A 365 -10.77 19.45 -15.59
CA VAL A 365 -10.67 18.01 -15.42
C VAL A 365 -9.29 17.55 -15.90
N ALA A 366 -8.50 17.07 -14.94
CA ALA A 366 -7.23 16.40 -15.22
C ALA A 366 -7.50 14.99 -15.71
N ASN A 367 -6.99 14.65 -16.90
CA ASN A 367 -7.20 13.36 -17.52
C ASN A 367 -5.96 12.48 -17.40
N GLY A 368 -6.19 11.20 -17.08
CA GLY A 368 -5.15 10.21 -16.87
C GLY A 368 -5.41 8.91 -17.59
N GLY A 369 -4.98 7.85 -16.95
CA GLY A 369 -5.11 6.48 -17.47
C GLY A 369 -3.96 6.08 -18.39
N ASN A 370 -3.41 4.90 -18.16
CA ASN A 370 -2.24 4.41 -18.90
C ASN A 370 -2.60 3.69 -20.22
N GLU A 371 -3.88 3.64 -20.59
CA GLU A 371 -4.33 2.94 -21.80
C GLU A 371 -3.96 3.66 -23.10
N TYR A 372 -4.02 4.98 -23.07
CA TYR A 372 -3.64 5.86 -24.17
C TYR A 372 -2.14 6.13 -24.15
N PHE A 373 -1.61 6.70 -25.23
CA PHE A 373 -0.18 7.00 -25.36
C PHE A 373 0.08 8.11 -26.37
N ALA A 374 1.26 8.66 -26.35
CA ALA A 374 1.68 9.75 -27.23
C ALA A 374 0.68 10.92 -27.21
N LYS A 375 0.40 11.52 -28.36
CA LYS A 375 -0.51 12.66 -28.50
C LYS A 375 -1.94 12.23 -28.84
N MET A 376 -2.51 11.34 -28.00
CA MET A 376 -3.92 10.94 -28.18
C MET A 376 -4.85 11.89 -27.42
N GLU A 377 -5.92 12.34 -28.10
CA GLU A 377 -6.88 13.31 -27.55
C GLU A 377 -7.43 12.99 -26.14
N PRO A 378 -7.72 11.74 -25.78
CA PRO A 378 -8.22 11.44 -24.42
C PRO A 378 -7.24 11.72 -23.27
N LEU A 379 -5.95 11.94 -23.55
CA LEU A 379 -4.97 12.35 -22.56
C LEU A 379 -4.91 13.87 -22.36
N LYS A 380 -5.61 14.66 -23.16
CA LYS A 380 -5.67 16.11 -22.94
C LYS A 380 -6.55 16.42 -21.76
N ASP A 381 -6.05 17.24 -20.86
CA ASP A 381 -6.87 17.85 -19.84
C ASP A 381 -7.93 18.77 -20.46
N CYS A 382 -9.02 18.97 -19.74
CA CYS A 382 -10.15 19.70 -20.25
C CYS A 382 -10.53 20.87 -19.34
N LEU A 383 -10.77 22.04 -19.96
CA LEU A 383 -11.40 23.18 -19.31
C LEU A 383 -12.80 23.40 -19.88
N TYR A 384 -13.78 23.50 -18.99
CA TYR A 384 -15.18 23.71 -19.29
C TYR A 384 -15.64 25.00 -18.61
N PHE A 385 -16.09 25.96 -19.39
CA PHE A 385 -16.63 27.21 -18.89
C PHE A 385 -18.07 27.05 -18.46
N GLY A 386 -18.36 27.44 -17.22
CA GLY A 386 -19.70 27.42 -16.67
C GLY A 386 -20.66 28.43 -17.33
N THR A 387 -21.92 28.10 -17.32
CA THR A 387 -22.99 28.99 -17.88
C THR A 387 -23.94 29.48 -16.81
N GLY A 388 -23.69 29.18 -15.53
CA GLY A 388 -24.46 29.59 -14.38
C GLY A 388 -25.81 28.88 -14.20
N ASN A 389 -26.02 27.78 -14.89
CA ASN A 389 -27.24 26.96 -14.82
C ASN A 389 -26.94 25.45 -14.81
N GLY A 390 -25.74 25.09 -14.35
CA GLY A 390 -25.30 23.71 -14.29
C GLY A 390 -24.80 23.10 -15.60
N TYR A 391 -24.82 23.86 -16.72
CA TYR A 391 -24.25 23.42 -18.00
C TYR A 391 -22.89 24.06 -18.26
N PHE A 392 -22.09 23.37 -19.03
CA PHE A 392 -20.71 23.74 -19.33
C PHE A 392 -20.43 23.78 -20.84
N ARG A 393 -19.52 24.64 -21.23
CA ARG A 393 -19.03 24.78 -22.61
C ARG A 393 -17.53 24.55 -22.67
N LYS A 394 -17.09 23.50 -23.36
CA LYS A 394 -15.66 23.25 -23.57
C LYS A 394 -15.09 24.26 -24.58
N ASP A 395 -13.93 24.81 -24.27
CA ASP A 395 -13.12 25.57 -25.21
C ASP A 395 -11.80 24.83 -25.46
N GLY A 396 -11.63 24.30 -26.67
CA GLY A 396 -10.45 23.52 -27.03
C GLY A 396 -9.18 24.35 -27.24
N SER A 397 -9.27 25.70 -27.20
CA SER A 397 -8.13 26.60 -27.36
C SER A 397 -7.68 27.25 -26.04
N ALA A 398 -8.41 27.05 -24.96
CA ALA A 398 -8.15 27.66 -23.66
C ALA A 398 -6.92 27.09 -22.95
N LEU A 399 -6.56 25.83 -23.22
CA LEU A 399 -5.40 25.17 -22.65
C LEU A 399 -4.30 24.94 -23.68
N PRO A 400 -3.02 24.93 -23.27
CA PRO A 400 -1.94 24.49 -24.16
C PRO A 400 -2.07 23.01 -24.52
N GLU A 401 -1.39 22.59 -25.61
CA GLU A 401 -1.42 21.20 -26.05
C GLU A 401 -0.58 20.27 -25.15
N ILE A 402 -1.12 19.89 -24.01
CA ILE A 402 -0.53 18.97 -23.05
C ILE A 402 -1.15 17.59 -23.21
N TYR A 403 -0.31 16.57 -23.36
CA TYR A 403 -0.69 15.17 -23.44
C TYR A 403 0.02 14.39 -22.33
N ALA A 404 -0.46 14.55 -21.11
CA ALA A 404 0.12 13.94 -19.93
C ALA A 404 -0.79 12.84 -19.37
N ASN A 405 -0.26 11.94 -18.61
CA ASN A 405 -1.02 11.16 -17.65
C ASN A 405 -1.08 12.00 -16.37
N SER A 406 -2.04 12.90 -16.29
CA SER A 406 -2.21 13.81 -15.17
C SER A 406 -2.63 13.04 -13.90
N ALA A 407 -2.31 13.55 -12.72
CA ALA A 407 -2.67 12.95 -11.43
C ALA A 407 -3.42 13.92 -10.53
N CYS A 408 -3.05 15.18 -10.54
CA CYS A 408 -3.70 16.20 -9.72
C CYS A 408 -3.67 17.56 -10.40
N VAL A 409 -4.66 18.41 -10.06
CA VAL A 409 -4.70 19.82 -10.42
C VAL A 409 -4.94 20.66 -9.16
N LYS A 410 -4.13 21.73 -8.99
CA LYS A 410 -4.20 22.59 -7.80
C LYS A 410 -4.24 24.05 -8.22
N PRO A 411 -5.38 24.73 -8.03
CA PRO A 411 -5.54 26.14 -8.36
C PRO A 411 -4.83 27.05 -7.34
N VAL A 412 -4.32 28.16 -7.82
CA VAL A 412 -3.64 29.19 -7.01
C VAL A 412 -3.55 30.50 -7.80
N ASP A 413 -3.62 31.63 -7.14
CA ASP A 413 -3.14 32.91 -7.66
C ASP A 413 -1.63 33.00 -7.29
N ILE A 414 -0.75 32.57 -8.22
CA ILE A 414 0.66 32.37 -7.90
C ILE A 414 1.47 33.66 -7.80
N ASP A 415 1.09 34.68 -8.57
CA ASP A 415 1.80 35.97 -8.62
C ASP A 415 0.98 37.15 -8.06
N GLN A 416 -0.19 36.86 -7.51
CA GLN A 416 -1.11 37.81 -6.86
C GLN A 416 -1.64 38.90 -7.81
N ASP A 417 -1.86 38.54 -9.07
CA ASP A 417 -2.46 39.43 -10.07
C ASP A 417 -4.00 39.37 -10.06
N GLY A 418 -4.58 38.44 -9.31
CA GLY A 418 -5.99 38.25 -9.11
C GLY A 418 -6.62 37.18 -10.01
N ASP A 419 -5.85 36.59 -10.90
CA ASP A 419 -6.27 35.51 -11.79
C ASP A 419 -5.83 34.15 -11.21
N ILE A 420 -6.63 33.11 -11.40
CA ILE A 420 -6.33 31.80 -10.83
C ILE A 420 -5.54 30.98 -11.84
N ASP A 421 -4.31 30.63 -11.43
CA ASP A 421 -3.38 29.77 -12.16
C ASP A 421 -3.50 28.30 -11.71
N LEU A 422 -2.85 27.39 -12.43
CA LEU A 422 -2.94 25.96 -12.16
C LEU A 422 -1.55 25.31 -12.07
N PHE A 423 -1.34 24.51 -11.03
CA PHE A 423 -0.35 23.44 -11.05
C PHE A 423 -1.01 22.15 -11.50
N VAL A 424 -0.42 21.47 -12.50
CA VAL A 424 -0.85 20.15 -12.97
C VAL A 424 0.28 19.15 -12.74
N GLY A 425 0.05 18.22 -11.82
CA GLY A 425 0.99 17.13 -11.51
C GLY A 425 0.79 15.95 -12.45
N SER A 426 1.88 15.44 -13.03
CA SER A 426 1.85 14.27 -13.91
C SER A 426 2.37 13.02 -13.21
N ARG A 427 1.63 11.89 -13.36
CA ARG A 427 1.87 10.62 -12.71
C ARG A 427 2.93 9.77 -13.39
N SER A 428 2.80 9.60 -14.70
CA SER A 428 3.67 8.71 -15.46
C SER A 428 3.72 9.11 -16.94
N VAL A 429 4.71 8.59 -17.64
CA VAL A 429 4.69 8.56 -19.10
C VAL A 429 3.99 7.26 -19.51
N PRO A 430 2.84 7.32 -20.22
CA PRO A 430 2.11 6.12 -20.61
C PRO A 430 2.98 5.13 -21.38
N ARG A 431 2.99 3.87 -20.99
CA ARG A 431 3.82 2.75 -21.48
C ARG A 431 5.30 2.80 -21.08
N GLU A 432 5.72 3.75 -20.29
CA GLU A 432 7.11 3.92 -19.86
C GLU A 432 7.17 4.18 -18.35
N TYR A 433 6.50 3.32 -17.56
CA TYR A 433 6.48 3.48 -16.10
C TYR A 433 7.90 3.57 -15.53
N GLY A 434 8.11 4.55 -14.65
CA GLY A 434 9.43 4.87 -14.08
C GLY A 434 10.20 5.93 -14.85
N THR A 435 9.76 6.29 -16.07
CA THR A 435 10.22 7.52 -16.74
C THR A 435 9.55 8.72 -16.08
N ILE A 436 10.36 9.71 -15.70
CA ILE A 436 9.86 10.92 -15.03
C ILE A 436 9.06 11.76 -16.04
N PRO A 437 7.75 11.98 -15.78
CA PRO A 437 6.93 12.85 -16.60
C PRO A 437 7.20 14.33 -16.30
N GLN A 438 6.82 15.21 -17.22
CA GLN A 438 6.77 16.64 -16.97
C GLN A 438 5.48 17.00 -16.24
N SER A 439 5.59 17.76 -15.14
CA SER A 439 4.47 18.48 -14.52
C SER A 439 4.45 19.92 -15.00
N TYR A 440 3.31 20.61 -14.85
CA TYR A 440 3.09 21.90 -15.52
C TYR A 440 2.67 22.99 -14.53
N LEU A 441 3.15 24.20 -14.80
CA LEU A 441 2.64 25.46 -14.23
C LEU A 441 1.97 26.23 -15.36
N LEU A 442 0.65 26.39 -15.28
CA LEU A 442 -0.16 27.04 -16.28
C LEU A 442 -0.64 28.39 -15.75
N LEU A 443 -0.23 29.47 -16.42
CA LEU A 443 -0.64 30.82 -16.05
C LEU A 443 -1.86 31.25 -16.88
N ASN A 444 -2.81 31.85 -16.18
CA ASN A 444 -4.04 32.41 -16.71
C ASN A 444 -3.84 33.85 -17.17
N ASP A 445 -4.54 34.28 -18.20
CA ASP A 445 -4.57 35.69 -18.64
C ASP A 445 -5.78 36.47 -18.11
N GLY A 446 -6.52 35.91 -17.14
CA GLY A 446 -7.74 36.46 -16.59
C GLY A 446 -8.98 36.33 -17.46
N ASN A 447 -8.84 35.74 -18.64
CA ASN A 447 -9.94 35.46 -19.56
C ASN A 447 -10.17 33.97 -19.76
N GLY A 448 -9.48 33.14 -18.99
CA GLY A 448 -9.52 31.68 -19.05
C GLY A 448 -8.64 31.08 -20.13
N ASN A 449 -7.67 31.83 -20.66
CA ASN A 449 -6.67 31.26 -21.55
C ASN A 449 -5.39 31.00 -20.78
N PHE A 450 -4.90 29.77 -20.82
CA PHE A 450 -3.75 29.33 -20.05
C PHE A 450 -2.51 29.16 -20.94
N THR A 451 -1.36 29.58 -20.43
CA THR A 451 -0.06 29.36 -21.08
C THR A 451 0.86 28.50 -20.21
N ASP A 452 1.62 27.62 -20.83
CA ASP A 452 2.63 26.80 -20.13
C ASP A 452 3.88 27.65 -19.84
N GLU A 453 4.03 28.07 -18.58
CA GLU A 453 5.16 28.87 -18.10
C GLU A 453 6.14 28.02 -17.24
N THR A 454 6.02 26.70 -17.30
CA THR A 454 6.84 25.77 -16.49
C THR A 454 8.34 26.04 -16.62
N LEU A 455 8.83 26.13 -17.85
CA LEU A 455 10.27 26.32 -18.07
C LEU A 455 10.76 27.74 -17.72
N ALA A 456 9.89 28.72 -17.77
CA ALA A 456 10.23 30.10 -17.46
C ALA A 456 10.22 30.38 -15.96
N ARG A 457 9.21 29.90 -15.24
CA ARG A 457 8.96 30.25 -13.83
C ARG A 457 9.23 29.11 -12.84
N ALA A 458 9.26 27.87 -13.30
CA ALA A 458 9.40 26.68 -12.44
C ALA A 458 10.15 25.54 -13.14
N PRO A 459 11.37 25.75 -13.68
CA PRO A 459 12.05 24.78 -14.55
C PRO A 459 12.26 23.40 -13.90
N ALA A 460 12.39 23.35 -12.57
CA ALA A 460 12.55 22.09 -11.84
C ALA A 460 11.29 21.20 -11.87
N LEU A 461 10.11 21.73 -12.15
CA LEU A 461 8.88 20.93 -12.32
C LEU A 461 8.93 20.04 -13.57
N SER A 462 9.72 20.40 -14.59
CA SER A 462 9.88 19.60 -15.80
C SER A 462 10.45 18.19 -15.56
N SER A 463 11.05 17.95 -14.37
CA SER A 463 11.67 16.68 -13.99
C SER A 463 11.54 16.39 -12.49
N CYS A 464 10.43 16.82 -11.87
CA CYS A 464 10.27 16.73 -10.42
C CYS A 464 10.00 15.31 -9.90
N GLY A 465 9.50 14.40 -10.72
CA GLY A 465 9.17 13.02 -10.35
C GLY A 465 7.80 12.61 -10.84
N MET A 466 7.34 11.44 -10.38
CA MET A 466 6.02 10.86 -10.68
C MET A 466 5.02 11.37 -9.63
N VAL A 467 4.44 12.54 -9.87
CA VAL A 467 3.59 13.24 -8.89
C VAL A 467 2.26 12.52 -8.71
N THR A 468 1.82 12.38 -7.47
CA THR A 468 0.51 11.83 -7.10
C THR A 468 -0.41 12.90 -6.52
N ASP A 469 0.15 13.84 -5.76
CA ASP A 469 -0.62 14.91 -5.13
C ASP A 469 0.27 16.11 -4.80
N ALA A 470 -0.36 17.27 -4.63
CA ALA A 470 0.32 18.50 -4.24
C ALA A 470 -0.62 19.42 -3.43
N ILE A 471 -0.05 20.37 -2.72
CA ILE A 471 -0.79 21.38 -1.97
C ILE A 471 -0.08 22.73 -1.99
N TRP A 472 -0.84 23.79 -2.04
CA TRP A 472 -0.37 25.15 -1.88
C TRP A 472 -0.50 25.62 -0.43
N VAL A 473 0.59 26.07 0.18
CA VAL A 473 0.62 26.53 1.57
C VAL A 473 1.72 27.58 1.75
N ASP A 474 1.49 28.63 2.50
CA ASP A 474 2.50 29.62 2.85
C ASP A 474 3.37 29.05 4.01
N LEU A 475 4.56 28.51 3.69
CA LEU A 475 5.47 27.88 4.65
C LEU A 475 6.43 28.86 5.32
N ASN A 476 6.66 30.01 4.70
CA ASN A 476 7.66 30.98 5.12
C ASN A 476 7.06 32.27 5.67
N SER A 477 5.73 32.42 5.61
CA SER A 477 4.94 33.58 6.07
C SER A 477 5.24 34.86 5.27
N ASP A 478 5.48 34.74 3.96
CA ASP A 478 5.69 35.85 3.05
C ASP A 478 4.43 36.26 2.27
N SER A 479 3.31 35.57 2.50
CA SER A 479 2.00 35.72 1.88
C SER A 479 1.87 35.12 0.48
N TYR A 480 2.94 34.66 -0.15
CA TYR A 480 2.86 33.85 -1.35
C TYR A 480 2.66 32.37 -0.98
N LYS A 481 1.89 31.65 -1.79
CA LYS A 481 1.67 30.22 -1.56
C LYS A 481 2.83 29.42 -2.14
N ASP A 482 3.50 28.67 -1.28
CA ASP A 482 4.55 27.70 -1.63
C ASP A 482 3.92 26.37 -2.08
N LEU A 483 4.63 25.61 -2.92
CA LEU A 483 4.17 24.30 -3.39
C LEU A 483 4.85 23.17 -2.65
N VAL A 484 4.06 22.28 -2.06
CA VAL A 484 4.53 20.99 -1.55
C VAL A 484 3.96 19.90 -2.42
N MET A 485 4.80 18.98 -2.91
CA MET A 485 4.37 17.87 -3.74
C MET A 485 4.96 16.54 -3.29
N VAL A 486 4.19 15.49 -3.55
CA VAL A 486 4.52 14.10 -3.24
C VAL A 486 4.25 13.20 -4.44
N GLY A 487 4.87 12.01 -4.44
CA GLY A 487 4.65 11.07 -5.54
C GLY A 487 5.37 9.74 -5.35
N GLU A 488 5.37 8.95 -6.40
CA GLU A 488 6.00 7.63 -6.41
C GLU A 488 7.50 7.74 -6.70
N TRP A 489 8.29 6.97 -5.94
CA TRP A 489 9.74 6.88 -6.09
C TRP A 489 10.49 8.21 -6.01
N MET A 490 9.86 9.23 -5.44
CA MET A 490 10.44 10.56 -5.29
C MET A 490 10.46 11.02 -3.83
N PRO A 491 11.34 11.96 -3.46
CA PRO A 491 11.28 12.62 -2.16
C PRO A 491 10.07 13.56 -2.10
N ILE A 492 9.64 13.90 -0.88
CA ILE A 492 8.73 15.03 -0.66
C ILE A 492 9.47 16.29 -1.13
N ARG A 493 8.89 17.05 -2.06
CA ARG A 493 9.50 18.25 -2.61
C ARG A 493 8.80 19.51 -2.14
N ILE A 494 9.58 20.54 -1.88
CA ILE A 494 9.11 21.86 -1.45
C ILE A 494 9.69 22.91 -2.39
N PHE A 495 8.82 23.79 -2.88
CA PHE A 495 9.16 24.93 -3.72
C PHE A 495 8.64 26.20 -3.07
N TYR A 496 9.53 27.15 -2.79
CA TYR A 496 9.14 28.49 -2.40
C TYR A 496 8.71 29.30 -3.62
N ASN A 497 7.66 30.07 -3.42
CA ASN A 497 7.16 31.01 -4.40
C ASN A 497 7.73 32.40 -4.17
N PHE A 498 8.37 32.96 -5.17
CA PHE A 498 8.90 34.32 -5.19
C PHE A 498 8.14 35.16 -6.23
N ALA A 499 6.94 35.62 -5.88
CA ALA A 499 6.08 36.43 -6.76
C ALA A 499 5.86 35.78 -8.15
N GLY A 500 5.46 34.52 -8.17
CA GLY A 500 5.17 33.76 -9.37
C GLY A 500 6.33 32.90 -9.90
N GLU A 501 7.53 32.96 -9.31
CA GLU A 501 8.65 32.08 -9.64
C GLU A 501 8.86 31.01 -8.57
N LEU A 502 8.87 29.74 -8.92
CA LEU A 502 9.06 28.62 -8.00
C LEU A 502 10.52 28.18 -7.94
N MET A 503 11.08 28.18 -6.74
CA MET A 503 12.43 27.70 -6.47
C MET A 503 12.42 26.52 -5.50
N GLU A 504 13.04 25.41 -5.88
CA GLU A 504 13.12 24.24 -5.02
C GLU A 504 13.97 24.49 -3.78
N VAL A 505 13.43 24.16 -2.60
CA VAL A 505 14.06 24.31 -1.29
C VAL A 505 14.01 23.03 -0.44
N THR A 506 13.82 21.90 -1.06
CA THR A 506 13.69 20.56 -0.42
C THR A 506 14.81 20.30 0.58
N GLU A 507 16.07 20.58 0.22
CA GLU A 507 17.24 20.38 1.08
C GLU A 507 17.19 21.23 2.36
N LYS A 508 16.62 22.43 2.30
CA LYS A 508 16.46 23.31 3.47
C LYS A 508 15.64 22.65 4.58
N TYR A 509 14.73 21.75 4.22
CA TYR A 509 13.87 21.02 5.14
C TYR A 509 14.40 19.61 5.47
N GLY A 510 15.54 19.20 4.90
CA GLY A 510 16.14 17.88 5.10
C GLY A 510 15.30 16.74 4.52
N LEU A 511 14.53 17.01 3.47
CA LEU A 511 13.60 16.05 2.84
C LEU A 511 14.15 15.39 1.57
N GLU A 512 15.36 15.71 1.14
CA GLU A 512 15.99 15.18 -0.08
C GLU A 512 16.19 13.65 -0.07
N ASN A 513 16.18 13.03 1.10
CA ASN A 513 16.36 11.59 1.29
C ASN A 513 15.05 10.87 1.70
N THR A 514 13.90 11.45 1.43
CA THR A 514 12.59 10.90 1.78
C THR A 514 11.94 10.12 0.64
N GLN A 515 12.74 9.50 -0.24
CA GLN A 515 12.20 8.67 -1.33
C GLN A 515 11.18 7.66 -0.77
N GLY A 516 9.98 7.70 -1.33
CA GLY A 516 8.88 6.90 -0.85
C GLY A 516 7.83 6.65 -1.93
N TRP A 517 6.77 6.03 -1.49
CA TRP A 517 5.53 5.84 -2.24
C TRP A 517 4.45 6.66 -1.56
N TRP A 518 4.39 7.91 -1.91
CA TRP A 518 3.49 8.88 -1.33
C TRP A 518 2.24 8.98 -2.20
N ASN A 519 1.04 8.99 -1.61
CA ASN A 519 -0.22 9.06 -2.36
C ASN A 519 -0.91 10.41 -2.23
N THR A 520 -0.81 11.06 -1.06
CA THR A 520 -1.48 12.32 -0.80
C THR A 520 -0.70 13.17 0.19
N VAL A 521 -0.94 14.49 0.17
CA VAL A 521 -0.37 15.47 1.08
C VAL A 521 -1.44 16.40 1.61
N SER A 522 -1.35 16.75 2.88
CA SER A 522 -2.16 17.79 3.51
C SER A 522 -1.30 18.68 4.40
N ALA A 523 -1.69 19.92 4.57
CA ALA A 523 -1.01 20.89 5.42
C ALA A 523 -2.00 21.64 6.30
N GLU A 524 -1.69 21.66 7.62
CA GLU A 524 -2.47 22.36 8.63
C GLU A 524 -1.58 22.92 9.73
N ASP A 525 -2.00 23.97 10.38
CA ASP A 525 -1.34 24.50 11.58
C ASP A 525 -1.76 23.67 12.80
N LEU A 526 -0.93 22.67 13.15
CA LEU A 526 -1.25 21.71 14.22
C LEU A 526 -1.10 22.26 15.64
N ASN A 527 -0.57 23.46 15.83
CA ASN A 527 -0.27 24.04 17.14
C ASN A 527 -0.98 25.37 17.44
N LYS A 528 -1.97 25.74 16.66
CA LYS A 528 -2.88 26.86 16.95
C LYS A 528 -3.77 26.61 18.13
#